data_57e36feeae32b12e7cb0d69556c5e4df
#
_entry.id   57e36feeae32b12e7cb0d69556c5e4df
#
_cell.length_a   1.000
_cell.length_b   1.000
_cell.length_c   1.000
_cell.angle_alpha   90.00
_cell.angle_beta   90.00
_cell.angle_gamma   90.00
#
_symmetry.space_group_name_H-M   'P 1'
#
loop_
_entity.id
_entity.type
_entity.pdbx_description
1 polymer ?
#
loop_
_entity_poly.entity_id
_entity_poly.type
_entity_poly.pdbx_seq_one_letter_code
_entity_poly.pdbx_strand_id
1 'polypeptide(L)'
;EIAIEKVEISTEHSFFFNPECKSIRMDVFAKDVNRTHYDIEMQLVKKDSLEKRSRYYHSQMDVEMLEKGKGYSELPDAYVIFVCNFDPLGEKKCRYTIRKYCEETGKTFADGVCTVFLNTKGENRDEVPKELAALLDFVKADLAGIEADYEDPFVEQLQNSVRRIKKSRKMGERYMMFEQYMQEYVQEHPGA
;
A
#
# COMPACT_ATOMS: atom_id res chain seq x y z
N GLU A 1 15.41 10.42 -3.95
CA GLU A 1 14.99 10.16 -2.56
C GLU A 1 13.99 11.24 -2.15
N ILE A 2 12.79 10.88 -1.73
CA ILE A 2 11.79 11.83 -1.25
C ILE A 2 11.95 11.88 0.27
N ALA A 3 12.41 13.02 0.81
CA ALA A 3 12.47 13.22 2.25
C ALA A 3 11.04 13.52 2.77
N ILE A 4 10.44 12.57 3.48
CA ILE A 4 9.14 12.73 4.13
C ILE A 4 9.38 13.16 5.58
N GLU A 5 9.11 14.43 5.90
CA GLU A 5 9.36 14.97 7.25
C GLU A 5 8.21 14.70 8.23
N LYS A 6 6.99 14.79 7.75
CA LYS A 6 5.78 14.60 8.56
C LYS A 6 4.65 14.10 7.69
N VAL A 7 3.87 13.16 8.21
CA VAL A 7 2.72 12.56 7.53
C VAL A 7 1.49 12.65 8.41
N GLU A 8 0.37 13.11 7.84
CA GLU A 8 -0.95 12.96 8.43
C GLU A 8 -1.56 11.65 7.89
N ILE A 9 -2.01 10.77 8.77
CA ILE A 9 -2.48 9.44 8.42
C ILE A 9 -3.98 9.30 8.73
N SER A 10 -4.75 8.83 7.75
CA SER A 10 -6.12 8.35 7.91
C SER A 10 -6.18 6.86 7.60
N THR A 11 -6.67 6.05 8.51
CA THR A 11 -6.92 4.62 8.27
C THR A 11 -8.34 4.41 7.78
N GLU A 12 -8.54 3.48 6.86
CA GLU A 12 -9.87 3.13 6.29
C GLU A 12 -10.57 4.34 5.62
N HIS A 13 -9.83 5.16 4.90
CA HIS A 13 -10.40 6.29 4.18
C HIS A 13 -11.29 5.82 3.01
N SER A 14 -12.55 6.25 3.01
CA SER A 14 -13.52 5.84 1.99
C SER A 14 -13.94 7.01 1.12
N PHE A 15 -13.87 6.83 -0.20
CA PHE A 15 -14.34 7.80 -1.18
C PHE A 15 -15.70 7.40 -1.73
N PHE A 16 -16.69 8.28 -1.58
CA PHE A 16 -18.05 8.12 -2.09
C PHE A 16 -18.43 9.33 -2.94
N PHE A 17 -18.23 9.23 -4.26
CA PHE A 17 -18.60 10.32 -5.17
C PHE A 17 -19.98 10.16 -5.78
N ASN A 18 -20.36 8.93 -6.08
CA ASN A 18 -21.64 8.63 -6.73
C ASN A 18 -22.07 7.22 -6.32
N PRO A 19 -23.32 7.01 -5.90
CA PRO A 19 -23.87 5.67 -5.59
C PRO A 19 -23.76 4.66 -6.75
N GLU A 20 -23.67 5.16 -7.99
CA GLU A 20 -23.54 4.30 -9.18
C GLU A 20 -22.08 3.92 -9.49
N CYS A 21 -21.09 4.56 -8.85
CA CYS A 21 -19.68 4.26 -9.03
C CYS A 21 -19.20 3.24 -8.00
N LYS A 22 -18.18 2.46 -8.38
CA LYS A 22 -17.51 1.58 -7.43
C LYS A 22 -16.79 2.43 -6.40
N SER A 23 -17.24 2.37 -5.14
CA SER A 23 -16.55 2.97 -4.01
C SER A 23 -15.20 2.26 -3.77
N ILE A 24 -14.22 3.00 -3.28
CA ILE A 24 -12.97 2.42 -2.78
C ILE A 24 -12.83 2.74 -1.29
N ARG A 25 -12.19 1.83 -0.58
CA ARG A 25 -11.71 2.03 0.79
C ARG A 25 -10.22 1.79 0.78
N MET A 26 -9.46 2.80 1.13
CA MET A 26 -8.01 2.74 1.23
C MET A 26 -7.60 2.23 2.61
N ASP A 27 -6.64 1.32 2.66
CA ASP A 27 -6.16 0.75 3.93
C ASP A 27 -5.45 1.83 4.75
N VAL A 28 -4.55 2.58 4.12
CA VAL A 28 -3.86 3.72 4.74
C VAL A 28 -3.76 4.85 3.74
N PHE A 29 -4.37 5.99 4.06
CA PHE A 29 -4.24 7.21 3.29
C PHE A 29 -3.42 8.22 4.08
N ALA A 30 -2.40 8.79 3.45
CA ALA A 30 -1.45 9.67 4.10
C ALA A 30 -1.14 10.89 3.24
N LYS A 31 -0.79 12.01 3.90
CA LYS A 31 -0.41 13.27 3.26
C LYS A 31 0.83 13.84 3.95
N ASP A 32 1.82 14.27 3.18
CA ASP A 32 3.01 14.94 3.71
C ASP A 32 2.89 16.48 3.69
N VAL A 33 3.94 17.15 4.19
CA VAL A 33 4.01 18.60 4.28
C VAL A 33 4.04 19.29 2.91
N ASN A 34 4.45 18.58 1.86
CA ASN A 34 4.49 19.06 0.47
C ASN A 34 3.15 18.83 -0.24
N ARG A 35 2.13 18.38 0.47
CA ARG A 35 0.81 18.00 -0.05
C ARG A 35 0.85 16.74 -0.93
N THR A 36 1.94 15.98 -0.99
CA THR A 36 1.97 14.69 -1.67
C THR A 36 1.07 13.70 -0.94
N HIS A 37 0.26 12.98 -1.68
CA HIS A 37 -0.66 12.00 -1.12
C HIS A 37 -0.18 10.58 -1.40
N TYR A 38 -0.38 9.71 -0.41
CA TYR A 38 0.04 8.32 -0.44
C TYR A 38 -1.15 7.44 -0.09
N ASP A 39 -1.45 6.47 -0.94
CA ASP A 39 -2.34 5.37 -0.64
C ASP A 39 -1.51 4.10 -0.50
N ILE A 40 -1.60 3.41 0.64
CA ILE A 40 -0.83 2.19 0.92
C ILE A 40 -1.80 1.04 1.14
N GLU A 41 -1.70 0.03 0.30
CA GLU A 41 -2.61 -1.11 0.21
C GLU A 41 -1.89 -2.44 0.48
N MET A 42 -2.43 -3.25 1.38
CA MET A 42 -1.92 -4.61 1.64
C MET A 42 -2.62 -5.63 0.74
N GLN A 43 -1.84 -6.43 0.01
CA GLN A 43 -2.35 -7.44 -0.91
C GLN A 43 -1.78 -8.83 -0.58
N LEU A 44 -2.57 -9.65 0.10
CA LEU A 44 -2.14 -11.01 0.52
C LEU A 44 -2.19 -12.02 -0.62
N VAL A 45 -3.19 -11.90 -1.51
CA VAL A 45 -3.41 -12.79 -2.64
C VAL A 45 -3.55 -12.01 -3.93
N LYS A 46 -3.09 -12.61 -5.03
CA LYS A 46 -3.22 -12.02 -6.36
C LYS A 46 -4.69 -12.05 -6.75
N LYS A 47 -5.33 -10.89 -6.67
CA LYS A 47 -6.66 -10.63 -7.21
C LYS A 47 -6.54 -9.84 -8.50
N ASP A 48 -7.67 -9.68 -9.18
CA ASP A 48 -7.86 -9.05 -10.48
C ASP A 48 -7.00 -7.79 -10.71
N SER A 49 -6.40 -7.72 -11.89
CA SER A 49 -5.80 -6.53 -12.52
C SER A 49 -5.37 -5.38 -11.58
N LEU A 50 -4.26 -5.57 -10.84
CA LEU A 50 -3.70 -4.52 -9.98
C LEU A 50 -3.36 -3.25 -10.76
N GLU A 51 -2.98 -3.39 -12.04
CA GLU A 51 -2.65 -2.30 -12.94
C GLU A 51 -3.87 -1.38 -13.18
N LYS A 52 -5.04 -1.99 -13.43
CA LYS A 52 -6.29 -1.23 -13.62
C LYS A 52 -6.81 -0.67 -12.29
N ARG A 53 -6.60 -1.43 -11.20
CA ARG A 53 -6.97 -0.99 -9.85
C ARG A 53 -6.14 0.22 -9.43
N SER A 54 -4.82 0.22 -9.65
CA SER A 54 -3.98 1.36 -9.34
C SER A 54 -4.41 2.62 -10.11
N ARG A 55 -4.72 2.46 -11.43
CA ARG A 55 -5.25 3.57 -12.23
C ARG A 55 -6.56 4.12 -11.66
N TYR A 56 -7.47 3.24 -11.22
CA TYR A 56 -8.74 3.65 -10.64
C TYR A 56 -8.54 4.40 -9.31
N TYR A 57 -7.60 3.94 -8.47
CA TYR A 57 -7.27 4.60 -7.20
C TYR A 57 -6.70 6.00 -7.43
N HIS A 58 -5.76 6.17 -8.35
CA HIS A 58 -5.27 7.50 -8.74
C HIS A 58 -6.40 8.42 -9.19
N SER A 59 -7.34 7.93 -10.01
CA SER A 59 -8.47 8.73 -10.47
C SER A 59 -9.38 9.18 -9.32
N GLN A 60 -9.60 8.33 -8.32
CA GLN A 60 -10.40 8.69 -7.16
C GLN A 60 -9.66 9.70 -6.26
N MET A 61 -8.35 9.54 -6.08
CA MET A 61 -7.52 10.52 -5.37
C MET A 61 -7.57 11.87 -6.06
N ASP A 62 -7.41 11.94 -7.38
CA ASP A 62 -7.45 13.18 -8.15
C ASP A 62 -8.78 13.92 -7.99
N VAL A 63 -9.90 13.19 -8.05
CA VAL A 63 -11.23 13.78 -7.86
C VAL A 63 -11.42 14.34 -6.45
N GLU A 64 -10.87 13.67 -5.41
CA GLU A 64 -10.94 14.12 -4.03
C GLU A 64 -10.04 15.34 -3.78
N MET A 65 -8.85 15.36 -4.39
CA MET A 65 -7.83 16.35 -4.11
C MET A 65 -8.02 17.66 -4.86
N LEU A 66 -8.71 17.66 -6.01
CA LEU A 66 -8.95 18.85 -6.81
C LEU A 66 -10.27 19.51 -6.46
N GLU A 67 -10.23 20.56 -5.66
CA GLU A 67 -11.41 21.34 -5.28
C GLU A 67 -12.05 22.04 -6.49
N LYS A 68 -13.37 22.20 -6.44
CA LYS A 68 -14.11 22.92 -7.47
C LYS A 68 -13.56 24.34 -7.67
N GLY A 69 -13.23 24.68 -8.91
CA GLY A 69 -12.73 26.00 -9.30
C GLY A 69 -11.22 26.13 -9.23
N LYS A 70 -10.50 25.11 -8.81
CA LYS A 70 -9.03 25.06 -8.84
C LYS A 70 -8.53 24.63 -10.22
N GLY A 71 -7.33 25.09 -10.58
CA GLY A 71 -6.64 24.69 -11.80
C GLY A 71 -5.96 23.32 -11.66
N TYR A 72 -5.79 22.60 -12.77
CA TYR A 72 -5.10 21.31 -12.77
C TYR A 72 -3.65 21.37 -12.27
N SER A 73 -3.00 22.52 -12.33
CA SER A 73 -1.67 22.74 -11.76
C SER A 73 -1.64 22.66 -10.23
N GLU A 74 -2.79 22.65 -9.57
CA GLU A 74 -2.91 22.52 -8.12
C GLU A 74 -3.10 21.06 -7.65
N LEU A 75 -3.22 20.10 -8.60
CA LEU A 75 -3.20 18.69 -8.25
C LEU A 75 -1.86 18.33 -7.60
N PRO A 76 -1.87 17.76 -6.39
CA PRO A 76 -0.66 17.31 -5.75
C PRO A 76 -0.12 16.02 -6.37
N ASP A 77 1.13 15.69 -6.09
CA ASP A 77 1.69 14.38 -6.41
C ASP A 77 0.94 13.27 -5.66
N ALA A 78 0.73 12.15 -6.34
CA ALA A 78 -0.03 11.02 -5.82
C ALA A 78 0.73 9.69 -6.00
N TYR A 79 0.87 8.96 -4.90
CA TYR A 79 1.50 7.64 -4.86
C TYR A 79 0.49 6.59 -4.43
N VAL A 80 0.34 5.51 -5.23
CA VAL A 80 -0.38 4.30 -4.83
C VAL A 80 0.65 3.20 -4.63
N ILE A 81 0.75 2.67 -3.41
CA ILE A 81 1.77 1.71 -2.99
C ILE A 81 1.08 0.40 -2.60
N PHE A 82 1.29 -0.64 -3.38
CA PHE A 82 0.82 -1.98 -3.06
C PHE A 82 1.92 -2.79 -2.40
N VAL A 83 1.68 -3.28 -1.18
CA VAL A 83 2.56 -4.24 -0.50
C VAL A 83 2.00 -5.64 -0.76
N CYS A 84 2.67 -6.41 -1.62
CA CYS A 84 2.18 -7.68 -2.15
C CYS A 84 2.90 -8.87 -1.51
N ASN A 85 2.12 -9.85 -1.00
CA ASN A 85 2.66 -11.16 -0.57
C ASN A 85 2.80 -12.15 -1.75
N PHE A 86 2.93 -11.63 -2.95
CA PHE A 86 3.18 -12.36 -4.21
C PHE A 86 3.94 -11.44 -5.16
N ASP A 87 4.52 -12.02 -6.22
CA ASP A 87 5.17 -11.20 -7.26
C ASP A 87 4.12 -10.64 -8.24
N PRO A 88 3.86 -9.33 -8.25
CA PRO A 88 2.82 -8.73 -9.07
C PRO A 88 3.14 -8.76 -10.57
N LEU A 89 4.43 -8.61 -10.95
CA LEU A 89 4.86 -8.52 -12.35
C LEU A 89 5.65 -9.74 -12.84
N GLY A 90 6.06 -10.65 -11.95
CA GLY A 90 6.74 -11.90 -12.31
C GLY A 90 8.26 -11.77 -12.55
N GLU A 91 8.86 -10.61 -12.29
CA GLU A 91 10.28 -10.34 -12.54
C GLU A 91 11.16 -10.45 -11.29
N LYS A 92 10.59 -10.98 -10.19
CA LYS A 92 11.26 -11.26 -8.91
C LYS A 92 11.98 -10.07 -8.27
N LYS A 93 11.58 -8.83 -8.58
CA LYS A 93 12.13 -7.64 -7.96
C LYS A 93 11.40 -7.32 -6.66
N CYS A 94 12.13 -6.80 -5.68
CA CYS A 94 11.58 -6.33 -4.39
C CYS A 94 10.69 -5.11 -4.54
N ARG A 95 10.98 -4.28 -5.55
CA ARG A 95 10.24 -3.05 -5.84
C ARG A 95 10.08 -2.88 -7.34
N TYR A 96 8.86 -2.51 -7.76
CA TYR A 96 8.56 -2.02 -9.10
C TYR A 96 8.01 -0.62 -8.98
N THR A 97 8.55 0.31 -9.74
CA THR A 97 8.12 1.70 -9.78
C THR A 97 7.58 2.02 -11.17
N ILE A 98 6.31 2.37 -11.26
CA ILE A 98 5.60 2.60 -12.50
C ILE A 98 5.34 4.10 -12.66
N ARG A 99 5.78 4.65 -13.77
CA ARG A 99 5.56 6.05 -14.19
C ARG A 99 5.19 6.08 -15.66
N LYS A 100 4.51 7.14 -16.07
CA LYS A 100 4.23 7.37 -17.49
C LYS A 100 5.48 7.93 -18.19
N TYR A 101 5.63 7.62 -19.47
CA TYR A 101 6.69 8.16 -20.31
C TYR A 101 6.16 8.45 -21.73
N CYS A 102 6.84 9.32 -22.45
CA CYS A 102 6.56 9.60 -23.84
C CYS A 102 7.30 8.58 -24.71
N GLU A 103 6.58 7.83 -25.54
CA GLU A 103 7.15 6.77 -26.38
C GLU A 103 8.19 7.31 -27.38
N GLU A 104 7.94 8.48 -27.97
CA GLU A 104 8.79 9.07 -28.99
C GLU A 104 10.11 9.60 -28.44
N THR A 105 10.15 9.99 -27.16
CA THR A 105 11.33 10.62 -26.55
C THR A 105 11.98 9.79 -25.46
N GLY A 106 11.30 8.77 -24.94
CA GLY A 106 11.70 7.98 -23.77
C GLY A 106 11.73 8.78 -22.46
N LYS A 107 11.26 10.03 -22.46
CA LYS A 107 11.26 10.89 -21.27
C LYS A 107 10.06 10.60 -20.38
N THR A 108 10.27 10.64 -19.07
CA THR A 108 9.21 10.54 -18.09
C THR A 108 8.22 11.70 -18.27
N PHE A 109 6.93 11.39 -18.28
CA PHE A 109 5.85 12.36 -18.25
C PHE A 109 5.62 12.77 -16.80
N ALA A 110 5.99 14.02 -16.47
CA ALA A 110 5.99 14.54 -15.11
C ALA A 110 4.59 15.02 -14.69
N ASP A 111 3.66 14.08 -14.52
CA ASP A 111 2.28 14.33 -14.07
C ASP A 111 2.07 14.17 -12.55
N GLY A 112 3.15 13.90 -11.80
CA GLY A 112 3.08 13.71 -10.35
C GLY A 112 2.54 12.34 -9.90
N VAL A 113 2.16 11.45 -10.85
CA VAL A 113 1.56 10.15 -10.55
C VAL A 113 2.62 9.04 -10.50
N CYS A 114 2.59 8.23 -9.44
CA CYS A 114 3.50 7.10 -9.27
C CYS A 114 2.79 5.89 -8.64
N THR A 115 2.86 4.73 -9.27
CA THR A 115 2.48 3.46 -8.64
C THR A 115 3.71 2.69 -8.23
N VAL A 116 3.73 2.17 -7.00
CA VAL A 116 4.82 1.34 -6.48
C VAL A 116 4.26 -0.01 -6.05
N PHE A 117 4.86 -1.09 -6.54
CA PHE A 117 4.61 -2.42 -6.01
C PHE A 117 5.81 -2.85 -5.19
N LEU A 118 5.58 -3.19 -3.93
CA LEU A 118 6.54 -3.78 -3.01
C LEU A 118 6.25 -5.28 -2.92
N ASN A 119 7.24 -6.10 -3.24
CA ASN A 119 7.10 -7.54 -3.37
C ASN A 119 7.86 -8.25 -2.24
N THR A 120 7.14 -8.90 -1.32
CA THR A 120 7.78 -9.64 -0.23
C THR A 120 8.54 -10.88 -0.71
N LYS A 121 8.30 -11.34 -1.94
CA LYS A 121 8.97 -12.49 -2.59
C LYS A 121 10.07 -12.07 -3.57
N GLY A 122 10.44 -10.79 -3.62
CA GLY A 122 11.54 -10.32 -4.44
C GLY A 122 12.87 -10.96 -4.04
N GLU A 123 13.74 -11.21 -5.02
CA GLU A 123 15.03 -11.90 -4.83
C GLU A 123 16.22 -10.93 -4.79
N ASN A 124 16.08 -9.70 -5.32
CA ASN A 124 17.16 -8.71 -5.44
C ASN A 124 17.29 -7.82 -4.17
N ARG A 125 17.46 -8.45 -3.01
CA ARG A 125 17.52 -7.77 -1.70
C ARG A 125 18.69 -6.79 -1.58
N ASP A 126 19.80 -7.06 -2.24
CA ASP A 126 21.00 -6.26 -2.31
C ASP A 126 20.90 -5.00 -3.19
N GLU A 127 19.91 -4.96 -4.10
CA GLU A 127 19.63 -3.81 -4.98
C GLU A 127 18.66 -2.79 -4.33
N VAL A 128 18.15 -3.05 -3.15
CA VAL A 128 17.21 -2.17 -2.44
C VAL A 128 17.79 -1.71 -1.10
N PRO A 129 17.31 -0.57 -0.53
CA PRO A 129 17.72 -0.16 0.81
C PRO A 129 17.48 -1.28 1.85
N LYS A 130 18.40 -1.42 2.81
CA LYS A 130 18.31 -2.44 3.87
C LYS A 130 17.00 -2.34 4.66
N GLU A 131 16.56 -1.13 4.95
CA GLU A 131 15.33 -0.82 5.65
C GLU A 131 14.11 -1.35 4.88
N LEU A 132 14.10 -1.23 3.55
CA LEU A 132 13.04 -1.80 2.72
C LEU A 132 13.11 -3.33 2.72
N ALA A 133 14.28 -3.92 2.62
CA ALA A 133 14.44 -5.37 2.68
C ALA A 133 13.92 -5.92 4.02
N ALA A 134 14.32 -5.30 5.16
CA ALA A 134 13.85 -5.66 6.49
C ALA A 134 12.33 -5.52 6.65
N LEU A 135 11.74 -4.43 6.14
CA LEU A 135 10.28 -4.24 6.12
C LEU A 135 9.57 -5.34 5.35
N LEU A 136 10.08 -5.70 4.15
CA LEU A 136 9.47 -6.75 3.32
C LEU A 136 9.56 -8.12 3.98
N ASP A 137 10.65 -8.41 4.68
CA ASP A 137 10.82 -9.65 5.43
C ASP A 137 9.90 -9.70 6.65
N PHE A 138 9.74 -8.58 7.36
CA PHE A 138 8.76 -8.45 8.45
C PHE A 138 7.32 -8.65 7.97
N VAL A 139 6.93 -8.04 6.85
CA VAL A 139 5.58 -8.22 6.27
C VAL A 139 5.36 -9.64 5.77
N LYS A 140 6.40 -10.30 5.24
CA LYS A 140 6.34 -11.70 4.80
C LYS A 140 6.22 -12.68 5.95
N ALA A 141 6.77 -12.33 7.11
CA ALA A 141 6.78 -13.20 8.27
C ALA A 141 5.35 -13.47 8.76
N ASP A 142 5.09 -14.72 9.12
CA ASP A 142 3.88 -15.10 9.83
C ASP A 142 3.94 -14.65 11.32
N LEU A 143 2.97 -15.10 12.12
CA LEU A 143 2.89 -14.77 13.54
C LEU A 143 4.15 -15.20 14.34
N ALA A 144 4.87 -16.24 13.91
CA ALA A 144 6.12 -16.68 14.56
C ALA A 144 7.29 -15.75 14.24
N GLY A 145 7.32 -15.17 13.03
CA GLY A 145 8.36 -14.23 12.60
C GLY A 145 8.33 -12.86 13.29
N ILE A 146 7.25 -12.54 14.02
CA ILE A 146 7.15 -11.26 14.77
C ILE A 146 8.22 -11.13 15.86
N GLU A 147 8.79 -12.23 16.33
CA GLU A 147 9.86 -12.25 17.34
C GLU A 147 11.27 -12.27 16.72
N ALA A 148 11.40 -12.33 15.40
CA ALA A 148 12.70 -12.32 14.74
C ALA A 148 13.40 -10.95 14.89
N ASP A 149 14.73 -10.97 14.95
CA ASP A 149 15.56 -9.76 14.88
C ASP A 149 15.80 -9.43 13.41
N TYR A 150 15.34 -8.26 12.99
CA TYR A 150 15.50 -7.75 11.62
C TYR A 150 16.67 -6.76 11.51
N GLU A 151 17.40 -6.51 12.63
CA GLU A 151 18.52 -5.58 12.69
C GLU A 151 18.18 -4.16 12.14
N ASP A 152 16.91 -3.76 12.27
CA ASP A 152 16.42 -2.48 11.77
C ASP A 152 15.54 -1.78 12.81
N PRO A 153 15.90 -0.56 13.27
CA PRO A 153 15.18 0.16 14.32
C PRO A 153 13.74 0.51 13.97
N PHE A 154 13.42 0.73 12.70
CA PHE A 154 12.06 1.02 12.26
C PHE A 154 11.20 -0.24 12.31
N VAL A 155 11.73 -1.38 11.86
CA VAL A 155 11.04 -2.67 11.96
C VAL A 155 10.83 -3.06 13.42
N GLU A 156 11.78 -2.80 14.31
CA GLU A 156 11.61 -3.01 15.76
C GLU A 156 10.46 -2.17 16.34
N GLN A 157 10.33 -0.90 15.93
CA GLN A 157 9.19 -0.06 16.33
C GLN A 157 7.86 -0.61 15.82
N LEU A 158 7.82 -1.13 14.59
CA LEU A 158 6.64 -1.78 14.03
C LEU A 158 6.29 -3.05 14.82
N GLN A 159 7.26 -3.92 15.11
CA GLN A 159 7.07 -5.11 15.94
C GLN A 159 6.48 -4.74 17.31
N ASN A 160 7.04 -3.74 17.98
CA ASN A 160 6.57 -3.28 19.28
C ASN A 160 5.13 -2.75 19.20
N SER A 161 4.79 -2.04 18.12
CA SER A 161 3.44 -1.56 17.87
C SER A 161 2.45 -2.71 17.65
N VAL A 162 2.81 -3.71 16.83
CA VAL A 162 1.99 -4.91 16.61
C VAL A 162 1.80 -5.70 17.90
N ARG A 163 2.87 -5.91 18.69
CA ARG A 163 2.76 -6.58 20.02
C ARG A 163 1.79 -5.85 20.96
N ARG A 164 1.86 -4.52 21.01
CA ARG A 164 0.96 -3.69 21.84
C ARG A 164 -0.49 -3.82 21.39
N ILE A 165 -0.75 -3.79 20.08
CA ILE A 165 -2.08 -3.95 19.50
C ILE A 165 -2.65 -5.33 19.83
N LYS A 166 -1.86 -6.40 19.61
CA LYS A 166 -2.28 -7.78 19.93
C LYS A 166 -2.60 -8.01 21.42
N LYS A 167 -1.90 -7.33 22.33
CA LYS A 167 -2.17 -7.39 23.77
C LYS A 167 -3.42 -6.60 24.16
N SER A 168 -3.94 -5.74 23.32
CA SER A 168 -5.16 -4.98 23.58
C SER A 168 -6.38 -5.89 23.46
N ARG A 169 -7.14 -6.05 24.57
CA ARG A 169 -8.35 -6.88 24.64
C ARG A 169 -9.36 -6.53 23.53
N LYS A 170 -9.53 -5.25 23.23
CA LYS A 170 -10.45 -4.75 22.22
C LYS A 170 -10.05 -5.14 20.77
N MET A 171 -8.76 -5.31 20.52
CA MET A 171 -8.27 -5.76 19.22
C MET A 171 -8.23 -7.29 19.11
N GLY A 172 -8.03 -8.00 20.22
CA GLY A 172 -8.14 -9.47 20.26
C GLY A 172 -9.54 -9.95 19.87
N GLU A 173 -10.58 -9.26 20.35
CA GLU A 173 -11.98 -9.55 19.98
C GLU A 173 -12.25 -9.29 18.49
N ARG A 174 -11.75 -8.17 17.94
CA ARG A 174 -11.85 -7.87 16.49
C ARG A 174 -11.08 -8.86 15.63
N TYR A 175 -9.92 -9.28 16.07
CA TYR A 175 -9.09 -10.26 15.35
C TYR A 175 -9.76 -11.65 15.32
N MET A 176 -10.34 -12.10 16.44
CA MET A 176 -11.10 -13.35 16.49
C MET A 176 -12.35 -13.31 15.59
N MET A 177 -13.07 -12.19 15.55
CA MET A 177 -14.19 -12.01 14.61
C MET A 177 -13.75 -12.04 13.15
N PHE A 178 -12.59 -11.46 12.84
CA PHE A 178 -12.03 -11.49 11.48
C PHE A 178 -11.57 -12.90 11.09
N GLU A 179 -10.92 -13.65 11.98
CA GLU A 179 -10.54 -15.04 11.73
C GLU A 179 -11.77 -15.93 11.52
N GLN A 180 -12.81 -15.78 12.34
CA GLN A 180 -14.08 -16.50 12.15
C GLN A 180 -14.71 -16.16 10.79
N TYR A 181 -14.79 -14.89 10.44
CA TYR A 181 -15.29 -14.46 9.13
C TYR A 181 -14.47 -15.03 7.97
N MET A 182 -13.15 -15.05 8.07
CA MET A 182 -12.28 -15.64 7.05
C MET A 182 -12.43 -17.14 6.95
N GLN A 183 -12.63 -17.85 8.06
CA GLN A 183 -12.87 -19.31 8.06
C GLN A 183 -14.23 -19.64 7.42
N GLU A 184 -15.28 -18.89 7.73
CA GLU A 184 -16.60 -19.01 7.10
C GLU A 184 -16.52 -18.72 5.59
N TYR A 185 -15.83 -17.66 5.20
CA TYR A 185 -15.64 -17.29 3.79
C TYR A 185 -14.91 -18.38 2.99
N VAL A 186 -13.85 -18.97 3.55
CA VAL A 186 -13.10 -20.07 2.90
C VAL A 186 -13.94 -21.36 2.81
N GLN A 187 -14.81 -21.62 3.79
CA GLN A 187 -15.72 -22.77 3.75
C GLN A 187 -16.83 -22.60 2.69
N GLU A 188 -17.35 -21.38 2.53
CA GLU A 188 -18.38 -21.09 1.53
C GLU A 188 -17.82 -20.97 0.10
N HIS A 189 -16.51 -20.72 -0.06
CA HIS A 189 -15.82 -20.55 -1.34
C HIS A 189 -14.60 -21.47 -1.46
N PRO A 190 -14.79 -22.79 -1.47
CA PRO A 190 -13.70 -23.75 -1.59
C PRO A 190 -13.04 -23.63 -2.98
N GLY A 191 -11.85 -23.03 -3.03
CA GLY A 191 -11.08 -22.79 -4.27
C GLY A 191 -10.89 -21.33 -4.66
N ALA A 192 -11.25 -20.38 -3.79
CA ALA A 192 -10.93 -18.95 -3.97
C ALA A 192 -9.47 -18.63 -3.57
#